data_630ae9c845a836e77c71de41c44922a8
#
_entry.id   630ae9c845a836e77c71de41c44922a8
#
_cell.length_a   1.000
_cell.length_b   1.000
_cell.length_c   1.000
_cell.angle_alpha   90.00
_cell.angle_beta   90.00
_cell.angle_gamma   90.00
#
_symmetry.space_group_name_H-M   'P 1'
#
loop_
_entity.id
_entity.type
_entity.pdbx_description
1 polymer ?
#
loop_
_entity_poly.entity_id
_entity_poly.type
_entity_poly.pdbx_seq_one_letter_code
_entity_poly.pdbx_strand_id
1 'polypeptide(L)'
;MKKLRYLIAAALTAGSMAVCAGAVRTVTPQEALQSSIAQVQQQWQNENDKSMYFIDGDGYGGYASPLVPSKNLYTISLDIDGYIKYGFLDGVVNIETGEMVIPLEYDTIDVLADNKILLSKEILGKEHCSDFYLSDENGNITPMDLPVEGTCMSVSDEGYFFVGIYAKRPLTDVIYYQEPTTIQYDIPKLVLFDENMNMLRDDIDGGVAISTPVFHNGLMAIQTGSTLWEGSVKGAYGNGKYGLIDKTGKDIGKNDFDGIDWRDNRYIGWRGKTLYYLDGTGGEVELPANAGEYSAWAKPEVEEARQDELGSTFHYPRLDITRVDFCELVVDLYRKLNPEMNSASKNILDTVFSDYEDNNVAIAAALGIVTGYEDGTFRPYAFITREEAATMLDRLYKSLGGTETAEGSKQYADDAQFGDWSRDSIYTMQNIGIMKGEENNEFHPGGGYTGEQAIVTIERMYNQLAQ
;
A
#
# COMPACT_ATOMS: atom_id res chain seq x y z
N MET A 1 22.50 -23.79 23.28
CA MET A 1 21.64 -22.90 22.48
C MET A 1 22.33 -22.38 21.22
N LYS A 2 23.52 -21.75 21.24
CA LYS A 2 24.22 -21.33 20.01
C LYS A 2 24.47 -22.46 18.98
N LYS A 3 24.75 -23.69 19.44
CA LYS A 3 24.97 -24.85 18.56
C LYS A 3 23.69 -25.32 17.83
N LEU A 4 22.51 -25.09 18.39
CA LEU A 4 21.26 -25.56 17.84
C LEU A 4 20.82 -24.75 16.60
N ARG A 5 20.99 -23.42 16.62
CA ARG A 5 20.68 -22.59 15.43
C ARG A 5 21.53 -22.97 14.22
N TYR A 6 22.83 -23.25 14.42
CA TYR A 6 23.73 -23.69 13.35
C TYR A 6 23.41 -25.10 12.82
N LEU A 7 22.89 -25.98 13.66
CA LEU A 7 22.59 -27.36 13.29
C LEU A 7 21.28 -27.46 12.50
N ILE A 8 20.26 -26.65 12.81
CA ILE A 8 19.03 -26.60 12.03
C ILE A 8 19.33 -26.12 10.59
N ALA A 9 20.14 -25.08 10.42
CA ALA A 9 20.58 -24.62 9.11
C ALA A 9 21.36 -25.68 8.32
N ALA A 10 22.28 -26.40 8.97
CA ALA A 10 23.10 -27.43 8.31
C ALA A 10 22.34 -28.67 7.86
N ALA A 11 21.23 -29.02 8.49
CA ALA A 11 20.48 -30.21 8.14
C ALA A 11 19.43 -29.94 7.04
N LEU A 12 18.89 -28.74 6.99
CA LEU A 12 17.98 -28.32 5.92
C LEU A 12 18.72 -28.18 4.57
N THR A 13 20.01 -27.80 4.58
CA THR A 13 20.85 -27.73 3.38
C THR A 13 21.40 -29.09 2.91
N ALA A 14 21.47 -30.11 3.81
CA ALA A 14 21.97 -31.45 3.46
C ALA A 14 20.89 -32.40 2.90
N GLY A 15 19.64 -32.01 2.91
CA GLY A 15 18.48 -32.80 2.47
C GLY A 15 18.18 -32.78 0.98
N SER A 16 19.10 -32.32 0.10
CA SER A 16 18.95 -32.45 -1.35
C SER A 16 19.05 -33.91 -1.77
N MET A 17 17.97 -34.67 -1.61
CA MET A 17 17.88 -36.00 -2.20
C MET A 17 17.71 -35.90 -3.70
N ALA A 18 18.56 -36.63 -4.41
CA ALA A 18 18.50 -36.82 -5.85
C ALA A 18 17.07 -37.20 -6.29
N VAL A 19 16.38 -36.27 -6.96
CA VAL A 19 15.10 -36.56 -7.62
C VAL A 19 15.40 -37.37 -8.88
N CYS A 20 15.00 -38.63 -8.87
CA CYS A 20 14.89 -39.43 -10.09
C CYS A 20 13.92 -38.75 -11.04
N ALA A 21 14.32 -38.60 -12.31
CA ALA A 21 13.54 -38.03 -13.40
C ALA A 21 12.18 -38.72 -13.58
N GLY A 22 11.20 -38.21 -12.90
CA GLY A 22 9.78 -38.55 -13.01
C GLY A 22 8.99 -37.25 -12.88
N ALA A 23 7.89 -37.10 -13.59
CA ALA A 23 7.09 -35.91 -13.74
C ALA A 23 7.17 -34.97 -12.52
N VAL A 24 7.62 -33.73 -12.74
CA VAL A 24 7.69 -32.68 -11.71
C VAL A 24 6.29 -32.51 -11.11
N ARG A 25 6.12 -32.95 -9.86
CA ARG A 25 4.87 -32.74 -9.12
C ARG A 25 4.94 -31.37 -8.49
N THR A 26 4.09 -30.47 -8.92
CA THR A 26 3.93 -29.17 -8.26
C THR A 26 3.50 -29.38 -6.81
N VAL A 27 4.29 -28.91 -5.87
CA VAL A 27 4.00 -28.99 -4.44
C VAL A 27 3.20 -27.74 -4.09
N THR A 28 2.09 -27.89 -3.39
CA THR A 28 1.34 -26.73 -2.88
C THR A 28 2.11 -26.06 -1.73
N PRO A 29 1.88 -24.76 -1.45
CA PRO A 29 2.48 -24.09 -0.27
C PRO A 29 2.23 -24.87 1.03
N GLN A 30 1.04 -25.45 1.18
CA GLN A 30 0.67 -26.26 2.35
C GLN A 30 1.48 -27.55 2.44
N GLU A 31 1.67 -28.27 1.32
CA GLU A 31 2.47 -29.51 1.30
C GLU A 31 3.96 -29.21 1.56
N ALA A 32 4.48 -28.08 1.04
CA ALA A 32 5.84 -27.62 1.30
C ALA A 32 6.04 -27.28 2.77
N LEU A 33 5.11 -26.56 3.38
CA LEU A 33 5.10 -26.24 4.80
C LEU A 33 5.10 -27.51 5.66
N GLN A 34 4.21 -28.46 5.39
CA GLN A 34 4.12 -29.74 6.12
C GLN A 34 5.42 -30.57 6.00
N SER A 35 6.05 -30.56 4.82
CA SER A 35 7.34 -31.25 4.64
C SER A 35 8.44 -30.60 5.47
N SER A 36 8.51 -29.27 5.50
CA SER A 36 9.51 -28.51 6.28
C SER A 36 9.28 -28.71 7.78
N ILE A 37 8.03 -28.65 8.24
CA ILE A 37 7.66 -28.98 9.63
C ILE A 37 8.16 -30.36 10.03
N ALA A 38 7.88 -31.39 9.22
CA ALA A 38 8.29 -32.76 9.51
C ALA A 38 9.82 -32.88 9.60
N GLN A 39 10.57 -32.22 8.74
CA GLN A 39 12.04 -32.23 8.78
C GLN A 39 12.58 -31.58 10.06
N VAL A 40 12.07 -30.39 10.43
CA VAL A 40 12.47 -29.69 11.65
C VAL A 40 12.14 -30.51 12.89
N GLN A 41 10.94 -31.14 12.95
CA GLN A 41 10.55 -32.01 14.06
C GLN A 41 11.48 -33.21 14.21
N GLN A 42 11.79 -33.87 13.10
CA GLN A 42 12.66 -35.05 13.12
C GLN A 42 14.07 -34.68 13.62
N GLN A 43 14.61 -33.59 13.17
CA GLN A 43 15.92 -33.13 13.59
C GLN A 43 15.95 -32.77 15.08
N TRP A 44 14.95 -32.03 15.56
CA TRP A 44 14.82 -31.64 16.97
C TRP A 44 14.73 -32.87 17.89
N GLN A 45 13.94 -33.86 17.51
CA GLN A 45 13.82 -35.11 18.26
C GLN A 45 15.16 -35.84 18.36
N ASN A 46 15.92 -35.88 17.26
CA ASN A 46 17.23 -36.56 17.23
C ASN A 46 18.27 -35.86 18.13
N GLU A 47 18.19 -34.53 18.28
CA GLU A 47 19.18 -33.76 19.02
C GLU A 47 18.87 -33.59 20.51
N ASN A 48 17.60 -33.56 20.89
CA ASN A 48 17.18 -33.17 22.24
C ASN A 48 16.48 -34.28 23.04
N ASP A 49 16.20 -35.40 22.44
CA ASP A 49 15.42 -36.51 23.05
C ASP A 49 14.08 -36.02 23.68
N LYS A 50 13.50 -34.95 23.05
CA LYS A 50 12.26 -34.27 23.47
C LYS A 50 11.33 -34.14 22.30
N SER A 51 10.04 -34.22 22.57
CA SER A 51 9.01 -33.98 21.57
C SER A 51 8.81 -32.50 21.35
N MET A 52 8.84 -32.06 20.10
CA MET A 52 8.40 -30.72 19.69
C MET A 52 6.94 -30.83 19.29
N TYR A 53 6.09 -30.02 19.89
CA TYR A 53 4.67 -29.96 19.58
C TYR A 53 4.42 -28.77 18.67
N PHE A 54 3.92 -29.06 17.46
CA PHE A 54 3.29 -28.03 16.62
C PHE A 54 1.80 -28.02 16.99
N ILE A 55 1.29 -26.85 17.31
CA ILE A 55 -0.15 -26.69 17.55
C ILE A 55 -0.81 -26.69 16.18
N ASP A 56 -1.42 -27.79 15.81
CA ASP A 56 -2.23 -27.95 14.61
C ASP A 56 -3.68 -27.61 14.97
N GLY A 57 -4.22 -26.57 14.37
CA GLY A 57 -5.62 -26.20 14.46
C GLY A 57 -5.94 -25.02 15.40
N ASP A 58 -6.62 -24.05 14.87
CA ASP A 58 -7.34 -22.95 15.54
C ASP A 58 -6.52 -21.83 16.19
N GLY A 59 -5.45 -21.34 15.53
CA GLY A 59 -4.98 -20.00 15.81
C GLY A 59 -3.48 -19.76 15.83
N TYR A 60 -2.63 -20.76 15.90
CA TYR A 60 -1.18 -20.60 15.96
C TYR A 60 -0.43 -21.71 15.21
N GLY A 61 -0.90 -22.06 14.02
CA GLY A 61 -0.19 -22.99 13.13
C GLY A 61 0.74 -22.24 12.18
N GLY A 62 1.81 -22.89 11.73
CA GLY A 62 2.65 -22.34 10.67
C GLY A 62 1.84 -22.05 9.41
N TYR A 63 2.13 -20.95 8.73
CA TYR A 63 1.45 -20.56 7.50
C TYR A 63 2.47 -20.32 6.39
N ALA A 64 2.00 -20.40 5.15
CA ALA A 64 2.78 -20.09 3.98
C ALA A 64 2.10 -18.94 3.21
N SER A 65 2.89 -17.95 2.81
CA SER A 65 2.41 -16.80 2.02
C SER A 65 3.30 -16.56 0.81
N PRO A 66 2.74 -16.07 -0.30
CA PRO A 66 3.53 -15.70 -1.46
C PRO A 66 4.58 -14.65 -1.11
N LEU A 67 5.85 -14.89 -1.45
CA LEU A 67 6.93 -13.93 -1.28
C LEU A 67 7.32 -13.33 -2.65
N VAL A 68 7.70 -14.18 -3.60
CA VAL A 68 7.97 -13.81 -5.00
C VAL A 68 7.20 -14.76 -5.91
N PRO A 69 5.89 -14.50 -6.16
CA PRO A 69 5.02 -15.45 -6.86
C PRO A 69 5.48 -15.80 -8.27
N SER A 70 6.07 -14.85 -8.99
CA SER A 70 6.62 -15.06 -10.35
C SER A 70 7.79 -16.06 -10.39
N LYS A 71 8.38 -16.36 -9.21
CA LYS A 71 9.49 -17.31 -9.03
C LYS A 71 9.08 -18.54 -8.22
N ASN A 72 7.79 -18.73 -7.94
CA ASN A 72 7.28 -19.79 -7.09
C ASN A 72 7.89 -19.82 -5.67
N LEU A 73 8.33 -18.66 -5.15
CA LEU A 73 8.89 -18.52 -3.82
C LEU A 73 7.82 -18.11 -2.80
N TYR A 74 7.76 -18.86 -1.71
CA TYR A 74 6.82 -18.65 -0.62
C TYR A 74 7.55 -18.60 0.70
N THR A 75 7.21 -17.64 1.55
CA THR A 75 7.62 -17.63 2.94
C THR A 75 6.87 -18.70 3.69
N ILE A 76 7.57 -19.44 4.53
CA ILE A 76 6.99 -20.34 5.52
C ILE A 76 7.41 -19.88 6.91
N SER A 77 6.44 -19.82 7.83
CA SER A 77 6.64 -19.35 9.20
C SER A 77 6.26 -20.44 10.18
N LEU A 78 7.12 -20.71 11.14
CA LEU A 78 6.89 -21.69 12.19
C LEU A 78 6.97 -21.07 13.57
N ASP A 79 5.94 -21.28 14.36
CA ASP A 79 5.98 -21.05 15.81
C ASP A 79 6.61 -22.26 16.49
N ILE A 80 7.74 -22.04 17.15
CA ILE A 80 8.45 -23.06 17.90
C ILE A 80 8.26 -22.78 19.38
N ASP A 81 7.33 -23.49 19.99
CA ASP A 81 6.96 -23.29 21.40
C ASP A 81 8.17 -23.41 22.34
N GLY A 82 8.37 -22.35 23.11
CA GLY A 82 9.44 -22.24 24.11
C GLY A 82 10.83 -21.87 23.56
N TYR A 83 10.99 -21.62 22.27
CA TYR A 83 12.28 -21.26 21.68
C TYR A 83 12.49 -19.74 21.53
N ILE A 84 11.45 -19.03 21.17
CA ILE A 84 11.44 -17.57 21.09
C ILE A 84 10.25 -17.07 21.91
N LYS A 85 10.50 -16.15 22.81
CA LYS A 85 9.48 -15.67 23.75
C LYS A 85 8.30 -14.96 23.03
N TYR A 86 8.48 -14.52 21.77
CA TYR A 86 7.48 -13.78 20.97
C TYR A 86 7.76 -13.85 19.46
N GLY A 87 8.04 -14.98 18.82
CA GLY A 87 8.32 -14.93 17.39
C GLY A 87 8.21 -16.25 16.63
N PHE A 88 8.11 -16.09 15.33
CA PHE A 88 8.18 -17.17 14.37
C PHE A 88 9.60 -17.29 13.83
N LEU A 89 9.99 -18.48 13.37
CA LEU A 89 11.14 -18.64 12.50
C LEU A 89 10.65 -18.72 11.06
N ASP A 90 11.17 -17.86 10.24
CA ASP A 90 10.83 -17.75 8.84
C ASP A 90 11.90 -18.37 7.94
N GLY A 91 11.45 -18.94 6.83
CA GLY A 91 12.27 -19.44 5.75
C GLY A 91 11.55 -19.32 4.42
N VAL A 92 12.22 -19.66 3.32
CA VAL A 92 11.63 -19.60 1.97
C VAL A 92 11.72 -20.94 1.29
N VAL A 93 10.61 -21.37 0.70
CA VAL A 93 10.50 -22.59 -0.08
C VAL A 93 10.12 -22.28 -1.52
N ASN A 94 10.74 -22.98 -2.47
CA ASN A 94 10.25 -23.01 -3.85
C ASN A 94 9.17 -24.09 -3.96
N ILE A 95 7.92 -23.69 -4.25
CA ILE A 95 6.77 -24.62 -4.29
C ILE A 95 6.76 -25.50 -5.54
N GLU A 96 7.53 -25.18 -6.57
CA GLU A 96 7.66 -26.04 -7.76
C GLU A 96 8.58 -27.22 -7.49
N THR A 97 9.71 -26.96 -6.80
CA THR A 97 10.72 -27.99 -6.51
C THR A 97 10.54 -28.63 -5.13
N GLY A 98 9.88 -27.95 -4.19
CA GLY A 98 9.77 -28.36 -2.79
C GLY A 98 11.06 -28.13 -2.00
N GLU A 99 12.03 -27.40 -2.54
CA GLU A 99 13.32 -27.14 -1.91
C GLU A 99 13.27 -25.88 -1.04
N MET A 100 13.94 -25.94 0.12
CA MET A 100 14.18 -24.77 0.95
C MET A 100 15.25 -23.90 0.28
N VAL A 101 14.88 -22.71 -0.13
CA VAL A 101 15.77 -21.71 -0.72
C VAL A 101 16.47 -20.90 0.38
N ILE A 102 15.72 -20.51 1.42
CA ILE A 102 16.26 -19.83 2.60
C ILE A 102 15.87 -20.66 3.83
N PRO A 103 16.84 -21.01 4.68
CA PRO A 103 16.57 -21.89 5.85
C PRO A 103 15.68 -21.19 6.88
N LEU A 104 14.95 -22.00 7.66
CA LEU A 104 14.07 -21.57 8.76
C LEU A 104 14.91 -21.08 9.96
N GLU A 105 15.45 -19.89 9.90
CA GLU A 105 16.28 -19.36 10.96
C GLU A 105 16.24 -17.82 11.10
N TYR A 106 15.35 -17.16 10.36
CA TYR A 106 15.20 -15.70 10.38
C TYR A 106 13.96 -15.28 11.14
N ASP A 107 13.97 -14.11 11.73
CA ASP A 107 12.85 -13.55 12.47
C ASP A 107 11.93 -12.73 11.55
N THR A 108 12.48 -12.19 10.45
CA THR A 108 11.70 -11.55 9.37
C THR A 108 12.31 -11.85 8.00
N ILE A 109 11.43 -11.95 7.01
CA ILE A 109 11.77 -12.11 5.60
C ILE A 109 10.86 -11.20 4.78
N ASP A 110 11.45 -10.23 4.10
CA ASP A 110 10.74 -9.23 3.30
C ASP A 110 11.37 -9.08 1.92
N VAL A 111 10.57 -8.71 0.92
CA VAL A 111 11.06 -8.45 -0.44
C VAL A 111 11.37 -6.97 -0.61
N LEU A 112 12.58 -6.67 -1.05
CA LEU A 112 12.98 -5.37 -1.58
C LEU A 112 12.72 -5.31 -3.09
N ALA A 113 13.00 -4.17 -3.71
CA ALA A 113 12.97 -4.04 -5.16
C ALA A 113 13.89 -5.06 -5.85
N ASP A 114 13.63 -5.38 -7.11
CA ASP A 114 14.39 -6.32 -7.94
C ASP A 114 14.47 -7.75 -7.37
N ASN A 115 13.43 -8.20 -6.64
CA ASN A 115 13.37 -9.52 -6.00
C ASN A 115 14.52 -9.80 -5.02
N LYS A 116 15.21 -8.79 -4.52
CA LYS A 116 16.13 -8.92 -3.39
C LYS A 116 15.31 -9.23 -2.14
N ILE A 117 15.83 -10.09 -1.30
CA ILE A 117 15.14 -10.53 -0.09
C ILE A 117 15.94 -10.03 1.12
N LEU A 118 15.32 -9.18 1.94
CA LEU A 118 15.88 -8.73 3.21
C LEU A 118 15.55 -9.75 4.28
N LEU A 119 16.56 -10.16 5.02
CA LEU A 119 16.43 -11.10 6.12
C LEU A 119 16.91 -10.42 7.40
N SER A 120 16.23 -10.63 8.51
CA SER A 120 16.74 -10.21 9.81
C SER A 120 16.74 -11.36 10.81
N LYS A 121 17.69 -11.30 11.75
CA LYS A 121 17.87 -12.31 12.78
C LYS A 121 18.25 -11.66 14.10
N GLU A 122 17.45 -11.87 15.14
CA GLU A 122 17.68 -11.29 16.45
C GLU A 122 19.03 -11.71 17.03
N ILE A 123 19.77 -10.74 17.57
CA ILE A 123 21.04 -11.00 18.23
C ILE A 123 20.77 -11.48 19.64
N LEU A 124 21.12 -12.74 19.95
CA LEU A 124 20.93 -13.33 21.27
C LEU A 124 21.65 -12.51 22.36
N GLY A 125 20.85 -12.03 23.32
CA GLY A 125 21.32 -11.24 24.46
C GLY A 125 21.42 -9.74 24.20
N LYS A 126 21.05 -9.28 23.01
CA LYS A 126 20.77 -7.88 22.68
C LYS A 126 19.30 -7.76 22.32
N GLU A 127 18.48 -7.21 23.20
CA GLU A 127 17.06 -7.02 22.95
C GLU A 127 16.86 -5.94 21.87
N HIS A 128 15.92 -6.18 20.94
CA HIS A 128 15.61 -5.28 19.83
C HIS A 128 16.82 -4.91 18.94
N CYS A 129 17.71 -5.85 18.73
CA CYS A 129 18.82 -5.71 17.79
C CYS A 129 18.88 -6.96 16.90
N SER A 130 18.98 -6.76 15.62
CA SER A 130 19.08 -7.83 14.63
C SER A 130 20.33 -7.72 13.78
N ASP A 131 20.86 -8.85 13.37
CA ASP A 131 21.78 -8.95 12.23
C ASP A 131 20.96 -8.95 10.95
N PHE A 132 21.42 -8.27 9.91
CA PHE A 132 20.75 -8.15 8.63
C PHE A 132 21.51 -8.88 7.53
N TYR A 133 20.76 -9.42 6.58
CA TYR A 133 21.29 -10.15 5.43
C TYR A 133 20.47 -9.82 4.19
N LEU A 134 21.12 -9.87 3.02
CA LEU A 134 20.47 -9.89 1.72
C LEU A 134 20.58 -11.29 1.11
N SER A 135 19.49 -11.75 0.52
CA SER A 135 19.47 -12.93 -0.33
C SER A 135 18.98 -12.57 -1.73
N ASP A 136 19.45 -13.30 -2.73
CA ASP A 136 18.80 -13.34 -4.03
C ASP A 136 17.71 -14.43 -4.06
N GLU A 137 17.03 -14.54 -5.19
CA GLU A 137 15.99 -15.55 -5.45
C GLU A 137 16.49 -17.01 -5.42
N ASN A 138 17.80 -17.23 -5.44
CA ASN A 138 18.44 -18.55 -5.41
C ASN A 138 18.95 -18.92 -4.00
N GLY A 139 18.74 -18.05 -3.01
CA GLY A 139 19.19 -18.28 -1.63
C GLY A 139 20.67 -17.98 -1.40
N ASN A 140 21.31 -17.17 -2.23
CA ASN A 140 22.67 -16.69 -1.99
C ASN A 140 22.64 -15.58 -0.94
N ILE A 141 22.91 -15.93 0.30
CA ILE A 141 22.79 -15.04 1.47
C ILE A 141 24.11 -14.32 1.74
N THR A 142 24.04 -13.01 1.84
CA THR A 142 25.18 -12.12 2.14
C THR A 142 24.89 -11.31 3.41
N PRO A 143 25.78 -11.31 4.43
CA PRO A 143 25.65 -10.44 5.60
C PRO A 143 25.70 -8.96 5.20
N MET A 144 24.88 -8.15 5.87
CA MET A 144 24.82 -6.70 5.70
C MET A 144 25.30 -6.01 6.98
N ASP A 145 26.11 -4.96 6.81
CA ASP A 145 26.59 -4.13 7.91
C ASP A 145 25.87 -2.77 7.82
N LEU A 146 24.76 -2.64 8.54
CA LEU A 146 24.04 -1.38 8.63
C LEU A 146 24.73 -0.43 9.62
N PRO A 147 24.71 0.88 9.37
CA PRO A 147 25.38 1.87 10.23
C PRO A 147 24.68 2.07 11.58
N VAL A 148 23.63 1.32 11.87
CA VAL A 148 22.82 1.41 13.10
C VAL A 148 22.52 0.03 13.67
N GLU A 149 22.46 -0.07 15.01
CA GLU A 149 21.98 -1.26 15.71
C GLU A 149 20.48 -1.09 16.00
N GLY A 150 19.65 -1.99 15.50
CA GLY A 150 18.20 -1.94 15.68
C GLY A 150 17.53 -3.20 15.15
N THR A 151 16.21 -3.16 15.02
CA THR A 151 15.43 -4.24 14.46
C THR A 151 14.64 -3.77 13.23
N CYS A 152 14.46 -4.64 12.22
CA CYS A 152 13.59 -4.33 11.09
C CYS A 152 12.16 -4.16 11.58
N MET A 153 11.52 -3.05 11.21
CA MET A 153 10.14 -2.76 11.60
C MET A 153 9.17 -3.13 10.50
N SER A 154 9.50 -2.76 9.26
CA SER A 154 8.64 -2.99 8.11
C SER A 154 9.35 -2.62 6.81
N VAL A 155 8.92 -3.25 5.73
CA VAL A 155 9.38 -3.00 4.37
C VAL A 155 8.18 -2.59 3.52
N SER A 156 8.37 -1.62 2.62
CA SER A 156 7.35 -1.23 1.64
C SER A 156 7.48 -2.03 0.35
N ASP A 157 6.41 -2.06 -0.44
CA ASP A 157 6.41 -2.69 -1.78
C ASP A 157 7.46 -2.09 -2.74
N GLU A 158 7.89 -0.84 -2.48
CA GLU A 158 8.95 -0.17 -3.24
C GLU A 158 10.37 -0.49 -2.73
N GLY A 159 10.51 -1.32 -1.67
CA GLY A 159 11.79 -1.75 -1.11
C GLY A 159 12.40 -0.82 -0.07
N TYR A 160 11.72 0.25 0.32
CA TYR A 160 12.14 1.08 1.46
C TYR A 160 11.82 0.37 2.76
N PHE A 161 12.66 0.53 3.78
CA PHE A 161 12.43 -0.10 5.07
C PHE A 161 12.85 0.75 6.25
N PHE A 162 12.22 0.49 7.41
CA PHE A 162 12.57 1.10 8.68
C PHE A 162 13.37 0.13 9.56
N VAL A 163 14.42 0.68 10.16
CA VAL A 163 15.10 0.07 11.32
C VAL A 163 14.73 0.86 12.57
N GLY A 164 14.11 0.20 13.53
CA GLY A 164 13.75 0.79 14.81
C GLY A 164 14.90 0.73 15.81
N ILE A 165 15.29 1.87 16.36
CA ILE A 165 16.30 1.99 17.42
C ILE A 165 15.58 2.25 18.74
N TYR A 166 15.64 1.31 19.66
CA TYR A 166 14.99 1.38 20.97
C TYR A 166 15.95 1.89 22.04
N ALA A 167 15.53 2.93 22.76
CA ALA A 167 16.24 3.39 23.94
C ALA A 167 15.80 2.60 25.18
N LYS A 168 16.77 2.13 26.00
CA LYS A 168 16.46 1.49 27.30
C LYS A 168 16.08 2.56 28.30
N ARG A 169 14.92 2.40 28.94
CA ARG A 169 14.44 3.29 29.99
C ARG A 169 14.25 2.52 31.29
N PRO A 170 14.84 2.97 32.44
CA PRO A 170 14.50 2.40 33.74
C PRO A 170 13.06 2.75 34.11
N LEU A 171 12.26 1.75 34.49
CA LEU A 171 10.93 1.96 35.08
C LEU A 171 11.08 2.56 36.47
N THR A 172 10.74 3.84 36.63
CA THR A 172 10.71 4.46 37.95
C THR A 172 9.35 4.46 38.61
N ASP A 173 8.23 4.43 37.84
CA ASP A 173 6.91 4.68 38.43
C ASP A 173 5.68 4.08 37.69
N VAL A 174 5.69 2.81 37.30
CA VAL A 174 4.44 2.24 36.75
C VAL A 174 4.03 0.95 37.43
N ILE A 175 2.99 1.07 38.25
CA ILE A 175 2.22 -0.07 38.79
C ILE A 175 1.16 -0.45 37.77
N TYR A 176 1.38 -1.48 37.00
CA TYR A 176 0.29 -2.18 36.28
C TYR A 176 0.56 -3.68 36.18
N TYR A 177 -0.31 -4.43 36.84
CA TYR A 177 -0.60 -5.86 36.72
C TYR A 177 0.57 -6.87 36.60
N GLN A 178 0.94 -7.38 37.72
CA GLN A 178 1.34 -8.80 38.00
C GLN A 178 2.69 -9.33 37.51
N GLU A 179 3.60 -8.59 36.96
CA GLU A 179 5.02 -8.97 36.96
C GLU A 179 5.86 -7.68 36.81
N PRO A 180 6.78 -7.37 37.69
CA PRO A 180 7.65 -6.20 37.51
C PRO A 180 8.70 -6.50 36.45
N THR A 181 8.41 -6.19 35.22
CA THR A 181 9.48 -6.07 34.22
C THR A 181 10.29 -4.80 34.53
N THR A 182 11.54 -4.97 34.82
CA THR A 182 12.44 -3.89 35.29
C THR A 182 12.90 -2.94 34.17
N ILE A 183 12.52 -3.17 32.93
CA ILE A 183 12.93 -2.39 31.76
C ILE A 183 11.76 -2.27 30.79
N GLN A 184 11.38 -1.03 30.47
CA GLN A 184 10.45 -0.73 29.39
C GLN A 184 11.22 -0.08 28.26
N TYR A 185 10.93 -0.48 27.02
CA TYR A 185 11.48 0.15 25.83
C TYR A 185 10.60 1.31 25.41
N ASP A 186 11.23 2.42 25.07
CA ASP A 186 10.56 3.56 24.46
C ASP A 186 10.09 3.18 23.02
N ILE A 187 9.14 3.95 22.48
CA ILE A 187 8.82 3.88 21.07
C ILE A 187 10.10 4.14 20.27
N PRO A 188 10.41 3.32 19.26
CA PRO A 188 11.68 3.45 18.56
C PRO A 188 11.80 4.77 17.81
N LYS A 189 13.00 5.28 17.70
CA LYS A 189 13.37 6.15 16.60
C LYS A 189 13.50 5.29 15.35
N LEU A 190 13.01 5.78 14.21
CA LEU A 190 13.07 5.08 12.96
C LEU A 190 14.18 5.65 12.09
N VAL A 191 14.94 4.74 11.50
CA VAL A 191 15.92 5.04 10.48
C VAL A 191 15.42 4.49 9.16
N LEU A 192 15.29 5.36 8.16
CA LEU A 192 14.81 5.00 6.82
C LEU A 192 15.98 4.63 5.93
N PHE A 193 15.86 3.50 5.27
CA PHE A 193 16.76 2.99 4.24
C PHE A 193 16.06 2.82 2.91
N ASP A 194 16.81 2.95 1.81
CA ASP A 194 16.38 2.55 0.48
C ASP A 194 16.69 1.05 0.20
N GLU A 195 16.28 0.55 -0.95
CA GLU A 195 16.49 -0.82 -1.42
C GLU A 195 17.96 -1.18 -1.66
N ASN A 196 18.85 -0.18 -1.67
CA ASN A 196 20.30 -0.35 -1.80
C ASN A 196 21.05 -0.22 -0.47
N MET A 197 20.34 -0.23 0.66
CA MET A 197 20.87 -0.07 2.03
C MET A 197 21.46 1.31 2.30
N ASN A 198 21.17 2.32 1.51
CA ASN A 198 21.56 3.68 1.82
C ASN A 198 20.66 4.24 2.91
N MET A 199 21.25 4.75 3.98
CA MET A 199 20.53 5.47 5.02
C MET A 199 20.06 6.82 4.48
N LEU A 200 18.75 7.03 4.42
CA LEU A 200 18.15 8.25 3.92
C LEU A 200 17.83 9.23 5.04
N ARG A 201 17.38 8.71 6.19
CA ARG A 201 16.96 9.53 7.34
C ARG A 201 17.07 8.78 8.65
N ASP A 202 17.45 9.46 9.74
CA ASP A 202 17.70 8.87 11.08
C ASP A 202 16.98 9.60 12.24
N ASP A 203 16.16 10.61 11.94
CA ASP A 203 15.49 11.45 12.93
C ASP A 203 13.96 11.27 12.98
N ILE A 204 13.43 10.20 12.38
CA ILE A 204 11.99 9.95 12.31
C ILE A 204 11.49 9.40 13.63
N ASP A 205 10.39 9.94 14.13
CA ASP A 205 9.75 9.47 15.35
C ASP A 205 8.87 8.26 15.06
N GLY A 206 9.10 7.15 15.75
CA GLY A 206 8.34 5.92 15.62
C GLY A 206 7.00 5.95 16.36
N GLY A 207 6.20 6.99 16.15
CA GLY A 207 4.84 7.08 16.71
C GLY A 207 3.91 6.01 16.13
N VAL A 208 2.77 5.79 16.79
CA VAL A 208 1.78 4.73 16.46
C VAL A 208 1.27 4.76 15.01
N ALA A 209 1.51 5.83 14.27
CA ALA A 209 0.99 6.05 12.93
C ALA A 209 1.95 5.67 11.78
N ILE A 210 3.24 5.46 12.05
CA ILE A 210 4.20 5.13 10.99
C ILE A 210 4.67 3.69 11.19
N SER A 211 3.98 2.77 10.54
CA SER A 211 4.34 1.34 10.59
C SER A 211 5.11 0.88 9.37
N THR A 212 4.90 1.49 8.23
CA THR A 212 5.52 1.10 6.94
C THR A 212 5.93 2.36 6.16
N PRO A 213 7.12 2.39 5.53
CA PRO A 213 7.58 3.53 4.74
C PRO A 213 6.88 3.54 3.37
N VAL A 214 5.67 4.08 3.32
CA VAL A 214 4.88 4.17 2.08
C VAL A 214 5.00 5.56 1.47
N PHE A 215 5.46 5.60 0.22
CA PHE A 215 5.53 6.82 -0.57
C PHE A 215 4.28 6.93 -1.46
N HIS A 216 3.46 7.94 -1.20
CA HIS A 216 2.36 8.28 -2.08
C HIS A 216 2.78 9.44 -3.00
N ASN A 217 2.69 9.21 -4.30
CA ASN A 217 3.15 10.19 -5.31
C ASN A 217 4.60 10.66 -5.08
N GLY A 218 5.48 9.72 -4.67
CA GLY A 218 6.91 10.00 -4.41
C GLY A 218 7.22 10.73 -3.12
N LEU A 219 6.24 10.92 -2.23
CA LEU A 219 6.36 11.60 -0.95
C LEU A 219 5.90 10.70 0.20
N MET A 220 6.47 10.90 1.37
CA MET A 220 6.07 10.23 2.61
C MET A 220 5.92 11.26 3.74
N ALA A 221 4.84 11.11 4.52
CA ALA A 221 4.66 11.89 5.74
C ALA A 221 5.49 11.28 6.87
N ILE A 222 6.25 12.11 7.56
CA ILE A 222 7.04 11.73 8.73
C ILE A 222 6.74 12.65 9.91
N GLN A 223 7.02 12.16 11.11
CA GLN A 223 7.03 12.96 12.33
C GLN A 223 8.47 13.08 12.83
N THR A 224 8.86 14.26 13.30
CA THR A 224 10.17 14.51 13.87
C THR A 224 10.08 15.40 15.11
N GLY A 225 11.13 15.40 15.93
CA GLY A 225 11.27 16.32 17.04
C GLY A 225 10.37 16.03 18.24
N SER A 226 9.76 14.85 18.32
CA SER A 226 8.97 14.47 19.50
C SER A 226 9.85 14.36 20.72
N THR A 227 9.30 14.80 21.85
CA THR A 227 9.87 14.58 23.17
C THR A 227 9.06 13.51 23.90
N LEU A 228 9.75 12.69 24.70
CA LEU A 228 9.06 11.76 25.59
C LEU A 228 8.10 12.49 26.50
N TRP A 229 6.85 12.08 26.53
CA TRP A 229 5.88 12.66 27.42
C TRP A 229 6.04 12.04 28.82
N GLU A 230 6.54 12.84 29.78
CA GLU A 230 6.63 12.43 31.16
C GLU A 230 5.19 12.31 31.72
N GLY A 231 4.75 11.07 31.96
CA GLY A 231 3.44 10.80 32.57
C GLY A 231 2.49 9.94 31.75
N SER A 232 2.82 9.53 30.52
CA SER A 232 2.02 8.53 29.82
C SER A 232 2.44 7.11 30.20
N VAL A 233 1.44 6.30 30.52
CA VAL A 233 1.59 4.88 30.89
C VAL A 233 2.17 4.02 29.74
N LYS A 234 2.35 4.59 28.56
CA LYS A 234 2.76 3.89 27.32
C LYS A 234 3.93 4.51 26.57
N GLY A 235 4.73 5.40 27.18
CA GLY A 235 5.91 5.97 26.50
C GLY A 235 5.57 6.62 25.14
N ALA A 236 4.48 7.37 25.07
CA ALA A 236 4.10 8.05 23.83
C ALA A 236 5.02 9.26 23.60
N TYR A 237 5.58 9.37 22.41
CA TYR A 237 6.17 10.61 21.93
C TYR A 237 5.07 11.65 21.72
N GLY A 238 5.23 12.84 22.31
CA GLY A 238 4.33 13.96 22.13
C GLY A 238 5.06 15.18 21.56
N ASN A 239 4.28 16.14 21.04
CA ASN A 239 4.77 17.42 20.53
C ASN A 239 5.68 17.36 19.29
N GLY A 240 5.88 16.22 18.65
CA GLY A 240 6.53 16.14 17.36
C GLY A 240 5.72 16.87 16.29
N LYS A 241 6.40 17.29 15.24
CA LYS A 241 5.77 17.92 14.07
C LYS A 241 5.89 17.03 12.86
N TYR A 242 4.86 17.13 12.01
CA TYR A 242 4.81 16.37 10.77
C TYR A 242 5.29 17.24 9.60
N GLY A 243 5.92 16.59 8.66
CA GLY A 243 6.34 17.13 7.36
C GLY A 243 6.34 16.05 6.30
N LEU A 244 6.66 16.43 5.08
CA LEU A 244 6.84 15.53 3.96
C LEU A 244 8.32 15.38 3.61
N ILE A 245 8.71 14.18 3.19
CA ILE A 245 10.00 13.92 2.57
C ILE A 245 9.81 13.28 1.20
N ASP A 246 10.79 13.48 0.32
CA ASP A 246 10.88 12.76 -0.95
C ASP A 246 11.59 11.41 -0.79
N LYS A 247 11.68 10.65 -1.87
CA LYS A 247 12.35 9.33 -1.93
C LYS A 247 13.86 9.38 -1.63
N THR A 248 14.46 10.55 -1.54
CA THR A 248 15.87 10.72 -1.12
C THR A 248 16.00 11.03 0.37
N GLY A 249 14.88 11.12 1.11
CA GLY A 249 14.84 11.50 2.52
C GLY A 249 14.89 13.01 2.76
N LYS A 250 14.85 13.83 1.70
CA LYS A 250 14.89 15.29 1.79
C LYS A 250 13.53 15.87 2.15
N ASP A 251 13.52 16.85 3.06
CA ASP A 251 12.31 17.60 3.43
C ASP A 251 11.71 18.34 2.25
N ILE A 252 10.39 18.22 2.09
CA ILE A 252 9.57 18.94 1.13
C ILE A 252 8.64 19.88 1.88
N GLY A 253 8.94 21.17 1.80
CA GLY A 253 8.21 22.22 2.54
C GLY A 253 8.62 22.32 4.01
N LYS A 254 7.65 22.54 4.90
CA LYS A 254 7.87 22.74 6.32
C LYS A 254 7.48 21.52 7.15
N ASN A 255 8.23 21.25 8.20
CA ASN A 255 7.93 20.22 9.20
C ASN A 255 7.33 20.88 10.45
N ASP A 256 6.15 21.51 10.32
CA ASP A 256 5.50 22.25 11.42
C ASP A 256 4.01 21.93 11.59
N PHE A 257 3.50 20.90 10.91
CA PHE A 257 2.11 20.46 11.02
C PHE A 257 1.88 19.69 12.34
N ASP A 258 0.67 19.78 12.86
CA ASP A 258 0.23 18.96 14.00
C ASP A 258 -0.10 17.53 13.58
N GLY A 259 -0.35 17.32 12.30
CA GLY A 259 -0.47 16.03 11.65
C GLY A 259 -0.60 16.17 10.15
N ILE A 260 -0.28 15.09 9.45
CA ILE A 260 -0.47 14.94 8.00
C ILE A 260 -1.11 13.59 7.75
N ASP A 261 -2.09 13.55 6.86
CA ASP A 261 -2.77 12.33 6.44
C ASP A 261 -2.85 12.25 4.93
N TRP A 262 -2.85 11.03 4.37
CA TRP A 262 -3.10 10.77 2.97
C TRP A 262 -4.55 10.42 2.77
N ARG A 263 -5.31 11.29 2.11
CA ARG A 263 -6.73 11.11 1.84
C ARG A 263 -7.10 11.65 0.48
N ASP A 264 -8.03 10.96 -0.18
CA ASP A 264 -8.49 11.34 -1.53
C ASP A 264 -7.30 11.57 -2.47
N ASN A 265 -6.29 10.66 -2.40
CA ASN A 265 -5.05 10.69 -3.17
C ASN A 265 -4.25 12.00 -3.08
N ARG A 266 -4.24 12.62 -1.89
CA ARG A 266 -3.48 13.84 -1.60
C ARG A 266 -3.05 13.92 -0.14
N TYR A 267 -2.02 14.68 0.14
CA TYR A 267 -1.63 14.99 1.50
C TYR A 267 -2.42 16.18 2.04
N ILE A 268 -3.06 15.98 3.20
CA ILE A 268 -3.75 17.01 3.97
C ILE A 268 -3.03 17.15 5.29
N GLY A 269 -2.44 18.33 5.52
CA GLY A 269 -1.83 18.71 6.80
C GLY A 269 -2.77 19.60 7.62
N TRP A 270 -2.58 19.64 8.93
CA TRP A 270 -3.31 20.58 9.78
C TRP A 270 -2.40 21.25 10.81
N ARG A 271 -2.75 22.52 11.14
CA ARG A 271 -2.22 23.29 12.25
C ARG A 271 -3.39 23.80 13.08
N GLY A 272 -3.51 23.32 14.31
CA GLY A 272 -4.71 23.57 15.12
C GLY A 272 -5.97 23.03 14.44
N LYS A 273 -6.86 23.94 14.02
CA LYS A 273 -8.11 23.60 13.33
C LYS A 273 -8.08 23.91 11.82
N THR A 274 -7.00 24.46 11.34
CA THR A 274 -6.85 24.84 9.93
C THR A 274 -6.25 23.68 9.13
N LEU A 275 -6.90 23.33 8.03
CA LEU A 275 -6.49 22.29 7.10
C LEU A 275 -5.77 22.89 5.90
N TYR A 276 -4.80 22.18 5.38
CA TYR A 276 -4.00 22.57 4.23
C TYR A 276 -3.87 21.42 3.25
N TYR A 277 -4.09 21.68 1.98
CA TYR A 277 -3.61 20.81 0.91
C TYR A 277 -2.11 21.05 0.69
N LEU A 278 -1.34 19.97 0.58
CA LEU A 278 0.09 20.00 0.35
C LEU A 278 0.38 19.54 -1.08
N ASP A 279 0.93 20.44 -1.91
CA ASP A 279 1.05 20.23 -3.36
C ASP A 279 2.24 19.33 -3.80
N GLY A 280 2.99 18.81 -2.84
CA GLY A 280 4.14 17.96 -3.13
C GLY A 280 5.42 18.68 -3.56
N THR A 281 5.37 20.00 -3.74
CA THR A 281 6.56 20.83 -4.04
C THR A 281 6.98 21.68 -2.84
N GLY A 282 6.23 21.61 -1.74
CA GLY A 282 6.37 22.41 -0.54
C GLY A 282 5.38 23.58 -0.48
N GLY A 283 4.48 23.70 -1.47
CA GLY A 283 3.37 24.63 -1.45
C GLY A 283 2.24 24.15 -0.55
N GLU A 284 1.59 25.09 0.11
CA GLU A 284 0.50 24.87 1.04
C GLU A 284 -0.70 25.72 0.62
N VAL A 285 -1.87 25.11 0.48
CA VAL A 285 -3.11 25.81 0.18
C VAL A 285 -4.08 25.58 1.32
N GLU A 286 -4.47 26.66 2.01
CA GLU A 286 -5.46 26.59 3.09
C GLU A 286 -6.82 26.16 2.53
N LEU A 287 -7.43 25.17 3.15
CA LEU A 287 -8.73 24.66 2.77
C LEU A 287 -9.88 25.44 3.42
N PRO A 288 -11.00 25.66 2.71
CA PRO A 288 -12.19 26.25 3.30
C PRO A 288 -12.68 25.40 4.49
N ALA A 289 -13.21 26.05 5.52
CA ALA A 289 -13.72 25.36 6.72
C ALA A 289 -14.81 24.32 6.43
N ASN A 290 -15.49 24.41 5.28
CA ASN A 290 -16.53 23.49 4.82
C ASN A 290 -16.08 22.57 3.68
N ALA A 291 -14.78 22.38 3.45
CA ALA A 291 -14.26 21.52 2.39
C ALA A 291 -14.76 20.07 2.49
N GLY A 292 -15.01 19.58 3.71
CA GLY A 292 -15.58 18.25 3.99
C GLY A 292 -17.10 18.13 3.81
N GLU A 293 -17.79 19.20 3.40
CA GLU A 293 -19.23 19.17 3.19
C GLU A 293 -19.60 19.19 1.71
N TYR A 294 -20.61 18.43 1.34
CA TYR A 294 -21.19 18.54 0.00
C TYR A 294 -21.96 19.85 -0.18
N SER A 295 -21.89 20.42 -1.37
CA SER A 295 -22.68 21.59 -1.76
C SER A 295 -24.18 21.26 -1.77
N ALA A 296 -25.00 22.27 -1.51
CA ALA A 296 -26.47 22.10 -1.48
C ALA A 296 -27.03 21.56 -2.81
N TRP A 297 -26.42 21.92 -3.93
CA TRP A 297 -26.84 21.45 -5.26
C TRP A 297 -26.53 19.98 -5.50
N ALA A 298 -25.42 19.46 -4.93
CA ALA A 298 -24.98 18.08 -5.13
C ALA A 298 -25.66 17.09 -4.15
N LYS A 299 -26.03 17.54 -2.96
CA LYS A 299 -26.57 16.67 -1.88
C LYS A 299 -27.68 15.70 -2.35
N PRO A 300 -28.70 16.11 -3.13
CA PRO A 300 -29.76 15.18 -3.53
C PRO A 300 -29.22 14.00 -4.35
N GLU A 301 -28.45 14.27 -5.41
CA GLU A 301 -27.93 13.23 -6.31
C GLU A 301 -26.82 12.40 -5.62
N VAL A 302 -26.05 12.98 -4.71
CA VAL A 302 -25.09 12.23 -3.86
C VAL A 302 -25.80 11.25 -2.92
N GLU A 303 -26.96 11.63 -2.38
CA GLU A 303 -27.74 10.74 -1.52
C GLU A 303 -28.37 9.61 -2.33
N GLU A 304 -28.82 9.87 -3.56
CA GLU A 304 -29.28 8.85 -4.50
C GLU A 304 -28.15 7.88 -4.83
N ALA A 305 -26.97 8.38 -5.19
CA ALA A 305 -25.78 7.56 -5.48
C ALA A 305 -25.40 6.64 -4.31
N ARG A 306 -25.53 7.10 -3.06
CA ARG A 306 -25.32 6.26 -1.89
C ARG A 306 -26.34 5.14 -1.74
N GLN A 307 -27.61 5.42 -2.01
CA GLN A 307 -28.68 4.41 -2.00
C GLN A 307 -28.49 3.37 -3.09
N ASP A 308 -27.94 3.80 -4.22
CA ASP A 308 -27.57 2.94 -5.33
C ASP A 308 -26.19 2.29 -5.17
N GLU A 309 -25.56 2.42 -4.00
CA GLU A 309 -24.21 1.88 -3.73
C GLU A 309 -23.18 2.31 -4.80
N LEU A 310 -23.30 3.55 -5.26
CA LEU A 310 -22.41 4.19 -6.20
C LEU A 310 -21.60 5.29 -5.53
N GLY A 311 -20.38 5.40 -5.94
CA GLY A 311 -19.49 6.47 -5.52
C GLY A 311 -18.67 6.20 -4.26
N SER A 312 -17.43 6.63 -4.31
CA SER A 312 -16.53 6.68 -3.16
C SER A 312 -16.97 7.78 -2.18
N THR A 313 -16.66 7.59 -0.91
CA THR A 313 -16.87 8.65 0.08
C THR A 313 -15.65 9.56 0.06
N PHE A 314 -15.71 10.68 -0.64
CA PHE A 314 -14.67 11.70 -0.56
C PHE A 314 -14.74 12.44 0.78
N HIS A 315 -13.60 12.58 1.45
CA HIS A 315 -13.49 13.37 2.68
C HIS A 315 -13.61 14.87 2.41
N TYR A 316 -13.17 15.28 1.21
CA TYR A 316 -13.16 16.67 0.75
C TYR A 316 -13.83 16.79 -0.61
N PRO A 317 -15.17 16.60 -0.70
CA PRO A 317 -15.88 16.46 -1.98
C PRO A 317 -15.85 17.69 -2.89
N ARG A 318 -15.51 18.86 -2.33
CA ARG A 318 -15.39 20.10 -3.11
C ARG A 318 -14.01 20.35 -3.70
N LEU A 319 -13.05 19.46 -3.41
CA LEU A 319 -11.73 19.53 -4.03
C LEU A 319 -11.71 18.75 -5.34
N ASP A 320 -10.83 19.19 -6.24
CA ASP A 320 -10.58 18.48 -7.49
C ASP A 320 -10.05 17.07 -7.18
N ILE A 321 -10.53 16.08 -7.89
CA ILE A 321 -10.11 14.68 -7.74
C ILE A 321 -9.02 14.32 -8.73
N THR A 322 -8.32 13.23 -8.42
CA THR A 322 -7.27 12.73 -9.30
C THR A 322 -7.85 11.85 -10.42
N ARG A 323 -7.03 11.56 -11.42
CA ARG A 323 -7.40 10.67 -12.53
C ARG A 323 -7.68 9.26 -12.05
N VAL A 324 -6.94 8.76 -11.05
CA VAL A 324 -7.21 7.44 -10.47
C VAL A 324 -8.52 7.42 -9.69
N ASP A 325 -8.84 8.45 -8.89
CA ASP A 325 -10.13 8.55 -8.19
C ASP A 325 -11.31 8.43 -9.18
N PHE A 326 -11.22 9.15 -10.28
CA PHE A 326 -12.29 9.12 -11.28
C PHE A 326 -12.33 7.80 -12.05
N CYS A 327 -11.18 7.19 -12.31
CA CYS A 327 -11.09 5.89 -12.94
C CYS A 327 -11.77 4.80 -12.09
N GLU A 328 -11.57 4.81 -10.77
CA GLU A 328 -12.24 3.90 -9.83
C GLU A 328 -13.76 4.04 -9.90
N LEU A 329 -14.28 5.26 -9.82
CA LEU A 329 -15.73 5.52 -9.93
C LEU A 329 -16.33 4.99 -11.24
N VAL A 330 -15.64 5.22 -12.35
CA VAL A 330 -16.08 4.76 -13.68
C VAL A 330 -16.09 3.23 -13.76
N VAL A 331 -15.09 2.56 -13.24
CA VAL A 331 -15.01 1.09 -13.24
C VAL A 331 -16.04 0.47 -12.29
N ASP A 332 -16.28 1.09 -11.14
CA ASP A 332 -17.30 0.62 -10.20
C ASP A 332 -18.71 0.71 -10.81
N LEU A 333 -19.00 1.80 -11.52
CA LEU A 333 -20.26 1.89 -12.28
C LEU A 333 -20.34 0.81 -13.37
N TYR A 334 -19.25 0.59 -14.11
CA TYR A 334 -19.21 -0.46 -15.14
C TYR A 334 -19.50 -1.85 -14.53
N ARG A 335 -18.87 -2.19 -13.41
CA ARG A 335 -19.09 -3.45 -12.69
C ARG A 335 -20.53 -3.59 -12.19
N LYS A 336 -21.11 -2.51 -11.66
CA LYS A 336 -22.49 -2.50 -11.18
C LYS A 336 -23.49 -2.82 -12.29
N LEU A 337 -23.27 -2.28 -13.49
CA LEU A 337 -24.11 -2.54 -14.66
C LEU A 337 -23.79 -3.88 -15.34
N ASN A 338 -22.64 -4.51 -15.03
CA ASN A 338 -22.20 -5.80 -15.56
C ASN A 338 -21.75 -6.76 -14.45
N PRO A 339 -22.66 -7.27 -13.61
CA PRO A 339 -22.30 -8.09 -12.45
C PRO A 339 -21.50 -9.37 -12.78
N GLU A 340 -21.63 -9.87 -14.01
CA GLU A 340 -20.91 -11.07 -14.47
C GLU A 340 -19.41 -10.86 -14.56
N MET A 341 -18.95 -9.62 -14.70
CA MET A 341 -17.54 -9.26 -14.73
C MET A 341 -16.84 -9.36 -13.36
N ASN A 342 -17.60 -9.34 -12.26
CA ASN A 342 -17.06 -9.41 -10.91
C ASN A 342 -16.28 -10.71 -10.61
N SER A 343 -16.58 -11.79 -11.33
CA SER A 343 -15.91 -13.09 -11.17
C SER A 343 -14.73 -13.32 -12.13
N ALA A 344 -14.66 -12.60 -13.24
CA ALA A 344 -13.68 -12.84 -14.31
C ALA A 344 -12.40 -11.99 -14.21
N SER A 345 -12.45 -10.86 -13.48
CA SER A 345 -11.41 -9.80 -13.58
C SER A 345 -10.34 -9.86 -12.50
N LYS A 346 -10.16 -10.96 -11.79
CA LYS A 346 -9.20 -11.00 -10.66
C LYS A 346 -7.72 -10.98 -11.04
N ASN A 347 -7.35 -11.06 -12.31
CA ASN A 347 -5.95 -11.16 -12.73
C ASN A 347 -5.68 -10.53 -14.12
N ILE A 348 -6.14 -9.31 -14.40
CA ILE A 348 -5.62 -8.55 -15.53
C ILE A 348 -4.42 -7.73 -15.03
N LEU A 349 -3.31 -8.41 -14.78
CA LEU A 349 -2.05 -7.80 -14.34
C LEU A 349 -1.04 -7.69 -15.49
N ASP A 350 -1.48 -7.24 -16.66
CA ASP A 350 -0.53 -6.73 -17.64
C ASP A 350 -0.37 -5.23 -17.39
N THR A 351 0.83 -4.80 -17.03
CA THR A 351 1.23 -3.40 -16.91
C THR A 351 0.86 -2.63 -18.17
N VAL A 352 -0.23 -1.88 -18.12
CA VAL A 352 -0.72 -1.10 -19.26
C VAL A 352 0.03 0.23 -19.36
N PHE A 353 0.43 0.80 -18.22
CA PHE A 353 1.10 2.09 -18.12
C PHE A 353 2.40 1.96 -17.34
N SER A 354 3.39 2.77 -17.70
CA SER A 354 4.75 2.68 -17.13
C SER A 354 4.88 3.25 -15.71
N ASP A 355 3.92 4.05 -15.26
CA ASP A 355 3.95 4.80 -14.02
C ASP A 355 2.96 4.32 -12.96
N TYR A 356 2.09 3.35 -13.28
CA TYR A 356 1.08 2.91 -12.32
C TYR A 356 0.54 1.51 -12.65
N GLU A 357 0.52 0.65 -11.64
CA GLU A 357 -0.08 -0.68 -11.67
C GLU A 357 -1.30 -0.71 -10.75
N ASP A 358 -2.48 -0.79 -11.33
CA ASP A 358 -3.74 -0.92 -10.62
C ASP A 358 -4.76 -1.68 -11.44
N ASN A 359 -5.53 -2.55 -10.80
CA ASN A 359 -6.50 -3.40 -11.47
C ASN A 359 -7.67 -2.61 -12.10
N ASN A 360 -8.11 -1.52 -11.47
CA ASN A 360 -9.19 -0.68 -12.02
C ASN A 360 -8.70 0.08 -13.25
N VAL A 361 -7.48 0.59 -13.20
CA VAL A 361 -6.85 1.27 -14.34
C VAL A 361 -6.62 0.31 -15.50
N ALA A 362 -6.18 -0.93 -15.23
CA ALA A 362 -6.03 -1.98 -16.24
C ALA A 362 -7.39 -2.36 -16.87
N ILE A 363 -8.45 -2.48 -16.09
CA ILE A 363 -9.82 -2.72 -16.59
C ILE A 363 -10.30 -1.56 -17.46
N ALA A 364 -10.14 -0.32 -17.00
CA ALA A 364 -10.55 0.87 -17.77
C ALA A 364 -9.80 0.98 -19.10
N ALA A 365 -8.51 0.61 -19.12
CA ALA A 365 -7.72 0.55 -20.35
C ALA A 365 -8.21 -0.55 -21.29
N ALA A 366 -8.47 -1.77 -20.79
CA ALA A 366 -9.01 -2.88 -21.57
C ALA A 366 -10.37 -2.57 -22.18
N LEU A 367 -11.19 -1.78 -21.49
CA LEU A 367 -12.49 -1.30 -21.97
C LEU A 367 -12.36 -0.09 -22.93
N GLY A 368 -11.15 0.43 -23.14
CA GLY A 368 -10.92 1.61 -23.96
C GLY A 368 -11.39 2.92 -23.34
N ILE A 369 -11.72 2.93 -22.04
CA ILE A 369 -12.17 4.11 -21.31
C ILE A 369 -11.01 5.07 -21.09
N VAL A 370 -9.84 4.55 -20.73
CA VAL A 370 -8.59 5.31 -20.61
C VAL A 370 -7.56 4.83 -21.65
N THR A 371 -6.77 5.76 -22.17
CA THR A 371 -5.72 5.46 -23.17
C THR A 371 -4.32 5.92 -22.71
N GLY A 372 -4.23 6.61 -21.58
CA GLY A 372 -3.00 7.22 -21.11
C GLY A 372 -2.53 8.39 -22.00
N TYR A 373 -1.31 8.84 -21.74
CA TYR A 373 -0.65 9.90 -22.47
C TYR A 373 0.32 9.33 -23.54
N GLU A 374 0.80 10.18 -24.45
CA GLU A 374 1.71 9.79 -25.53
C GLU A 374 3.04 9.21 -25.03
N ASP A 375 3.44 9.54 -23.80
CA ASP A 375 4.65 9.02 -23.15
C ASP A 375 4.46 7.65 -22.48
N GLY A 376 3.28 7.04 -22.62
CA GLY A 376 2.95 5.73 -22.05
C GLY A 376 2.58 5.78 -20.58
N THR A 377 2.36 6.96 -20.00
CA THR A 377 1.96 7.13 -18.60
C THR A 377 0.45 7.27 -18.43
N PHE A 378 -0.07 6.95 -17.25
CA PHE A 378 -1.46 7.20 -16.82
C PHE A 378 -1.57 8.50 -16.04
N ARG A 379 -0.56 8.89 -15.29
CA ARG A 379 -0.50 10.01 -14.34
C ARG A 379 -1.61 9.94 -13.29
N PRO A 380 -1.62 8.91 -12.44
CA PRO A 380 -2.73 8.59 -11.54
C PRO A 380 -3.10 9.75 -10.61
N TYR A 381 -2.12 10.44 -10.08
CA TYR A 381 -2.28 11.52 -9.10
C TYR A 381 -2.38 12.92 -9.70
N ALA A 382 -2.37 13.05 -11.02
CA ALA A 382 -2.71 14.33 -11.67
C ALA A 382 -4.21 14.61 -11.49
N PHE A 383 -4.57 15.87 -11.22
CA PHE A 383 -5.98 16.25 -11.18
C PHE A 383 -6.61 16.11 -12.56
N ILE A 384 -7.78 15.47 -12.59
CA ILE A 384 -8.51 15.30 -13.83
C ILE A 384 -9.19 16.61 -14.26
N THR A 385 -9.11 16.94 -15.53
CA THR A 385 -9.85 18.07 -16.07
C THR A 385 -11.29 17.69 -16.45
N ARG A 386 -12.15 18.68 -16.57
CA ARG A 386 -13.57 18.46 -16.98
C ARG A 386 -13.68 17.83 -18.36
N GLU A 387 -12.82 18.20 -19.32
CA GLU A 387 -12.82 17.59 -20.66
C GLU A 387 -12.29 16.15 -20.65
N GLU A 388 -11.31 15.83 -19.80
CA GLU A 388 -10.84 14.46 -19.60
C GLU A 388 -11.94 13.59 -18.98
N ALA A 389 -12.63 14.11 -17.96
CA ALA A 389 -13.76 13.43 -17.33
C ALA A 389 -14.91 13.18 -18.35
N ALA A 390 -15.27 14.19 -19.16
CA ALA A 390 -16.25 14.03 -20.22
C ALA A 390 -15.88 12.94 -21.22
N THR A 391 -14.59 12.85 -21.57
CA THR A 391 -14.09 11.84 -22.50
C THR A 391 -14.15 10.43 -21.89
N MET A 392 -13.81 10.27 -20.63
CA MET A 392 -13.93 8.98 -19.94
C MET A 392 -15.38 8.55 -19.80
N LEU A 393 -16.30 9.47 -19.46
CA LEU A 393 -17.75 9.20 -19.39
C LEU A 393 -18.34 8.81 -20.74
N ASP A 394 -17.97 9.49 -21.82
CA ASP A 394 -18.45 9.16 -23.17
C ASP A 394 -17.98 7.78 -23.62
N ARG A 395 -16.72 7.43 -23.34
CA ARG A 395 -16.19 6.10 -23.63
C ARG A 395 -16.85 5.01 -22.81
N LEU A 396 -17.11 5.28 -21.52
CA LEU A 396 -17.91 4.40 -20.66
C LEU A 396 -19.30 4.21 -21.24
N TYR A 397 -20.00 5.29 -21.58
CA TYR A 397 -21.35 5.26 -22.18
C TYR A 397 -21.39 4.37 -23.41
N LYS A 398 -20.43 4.56 -24.33
CA LYS A 398 -20.30 3.76 -25.55
C LYS A 398 -19.97 2.30 -25.28
N SER A 399 -19.11 2.00 -24.30
CA SER A 399 -18.76 0.63 -23.90
C SER A 399 -19.96 -0.14 -23.34
N LEU A 400 -20.93 0.58 -22.79
CA LEU A 400 -22.19 0.05 -22.27
C LEU A 400 -23.34 0.05 -23.30
N GLY A 401 -23.03 0.30 -24.58
CA GLY A 401 -24.01 0.24 -25.68
C GLY A 401 -24.73 1.55 -25.94
N GLY A 402 -24.32 2.65 -25.36
CA GLY A 402 -24.90 3.97 -25.63
C GLY A 402 -24.65 4.42 -27.06
N THR A 403 -25.66 5.02 -27.69
CA THR A 403 -25.67 5.36 -29.14
C THR A 403 -25.81 6.85 -29.42
N GLU A 404 -26.09 7.67 -28.40
CA GLU A 404 -26.20 9.12 -28.57
C GLU A 404 -24.89 9.74 -28.96
N THR A 405 -24.95 10.83 -29.71
CA THR A 405 -23.79 11.55 -30.24
C THR A 405 -23.87 13.05 -29.93
N ALA A 406 -22.87 13.77 -30.35
CA ALA A 406 -22.80 15.22 -30.25
C ALA A 406 -23.80 15.97 -31.17
N GLU A 407 -24.49 15.25 -32.04
CA GLU A 407 -25.38 15.87 -33.02
C GLU A 407 -26.56 16.61 -32.36
N GLY A 408 -26.80 17.81 -32.78
CA GLY A 408 -27.92 18.64 -32.27
C GLY A 408 -27.61 19.36 -30.94
N SER A 409 -26.43 19.25 -30.42
CA SER A 409 -26.00 19.93 -29.17
C SER A 409 -26.05 21.44 -29.28
N LYS A 410 -26.29 22.10 -28.16
CA LYS A 410 -26.20 23.55 -28.07
C LYS A 410 -24.74 23.93 -27.81
N GLN A 411 -24.19 24.77 -28.73
CA GLN A 411 -22.81 25.21 -28.61
C GLN A 411 -22.52 25.96 -27.31
N TYR A 412 -21.43 25.59 -26.62
CA TYR A 412 -20.92 26.32 -25.47
C TYR A 412 -20.21 27.60 -25.90
N ALA A 413 -20.20 28.60 -25.03
CA ALA A 413 -19.59 29.90 -25.32
C ALA A 413 -18.05 29.81 -25.44
N ASP A 414 -17.45 28.87 -24.74
CA ASP A 414 -16.01 28.58 -24.69
C ASP A 414 -15.58 27.40 -25.60
N ASP A 415 -16.43 27.00 -26.56
CA ASP A 415 -16.17 25.91 -27.50
C ASP A 415 -14.80 25.97 -28.19
N ALA A 416 -14.30 27.17 -28.47
CA ALA A 416 -12.98 27.35 -29.08
C ALA A 416 -11.80 26.88 -28.17
N GLN A 417 -12.04 26.65 -26.89
CA GLN A 417 -11.04 26.17 -25.93
C GLN A 417 -11.03 24.64 -25.83
N PHE A 418 -12.00 23.95 -26.43
CA PHE A 418 -12.09 22.48 -26.36
C PHE A 418 -10.96 21.82 -27.18
N GLY A 419 -10.34 20.78 -26.60
CA GLY A 419 -9.48 19.91 -27.37
C GLY A 419 -10.25 19.22 -28.49
N ASP A 420 -9.63 19.06 -29.66
CA ASP A 420 -10.27 18.33 -30.79
C ASP A 420 -10.65 16.89 -30.38
N TRP A 421 -9.86 16.31 -29.45
CA TRP A 421 -10.04 14.94 -28.94
C TRP A 421 -11.21 14.83 -27.95
N SER A 422 -11.62 15.89 -27.28
CA SER A 422 -12.66 15.91 -26.23
C SER A 422 -13.99 16.49 -26.70
N ARG A 423 -14.00 17.29 -27.78
CA ARG A 423 -15.14 18.06 -28.25
C ARG A 423 -16.42 17.22 -28.41
N ASP A 424 -16.36 16.14 -29.15
CA ASP A 424 -17.52 15.28 -29.38
C ASP A 424 -18.01 14.65 -28.08
N SER A 425 -17.11 14.26 -27.20
CA SER A 425 -17.45 13.69 -25.88
C SER A 425 -18.16 14.69 -24.99
N ILE A 426 -17.69 15.95 -24.95
CA ILE A 426 -18.34 17.03 -24.19
C ILE A 426 -19.79 17.21 -24.66
N TYR A 427 -19.99 17.27 -25.97
CA TYR A 427 -21.33 17.47 -26.51
C TYR A 427 -22.23 16.23 -26.38
N THR A 428 -21.67 15.04 -26.46
CA THR A 428 -22.43 13.82 -26.17
C THR A 428 -22.91 13.83 -24.71
N MET A 429 -22.03 14.17 -23.76
CA MET A 429 -22.38 14.27 -22.34
C MET A 429 -23.41 15.39 -22.05
N GLN A 430 -23.39 16.48 -22.82
CA GLN A 430 -24.44 17.48 -22.78
C GLN A 430 -25.79 16.93 -23.24
N ASN A 431 -25.82 16.24 -24.40
CA ASN A 431 -27.08 15.72 -25.03
C ASN A 431 -27.79 14.71 -24.15
N ILE A 432 -27.03 13.82 -23.48
CA ILE A 432 -27.63 12.83 -22.57
C ILE A 432 -27.82 13.38 -21.13
N GLY A 433 -27.52 14.67 -20.91
CA GLY A 433 -27.78 15.34 -19.63
C GLY A 433 -26.84 15.00 -18.48
N ILE A 434 -25.75 14.29 -18.74
CA ILE A 434 -24.78 13.86 -17.71
C ILE A 434 -23.95 15.06 -17.22
N MET A 435 -23.33 15.79 -18.16
CA MET A 435 -22.58 17.02 -17.84
C MET A 435 -23.31 18.24 -18.37
N LYS A 436 -23.37 19.25 -17.54
CA LYS A 436 -24.00 20.55 -17.88
C LYS A 436 -22.95 21.64 -17.84
N GLY A 437 -23.16 22.66 -18.66
CA GLY A 437 -22.38 23.89 -18.55
C GLY A 437 -22.65 24.65 -17.26
N GLU A 438 -21.79 25.54 -16.96
CA GLU A 438 -21.88 26.45 -15.83
C GLU A 438 -22.55 27.78 -16.22
N GLU A 439 -22.40 28.79 -15.40
CA GLU A 439 -22.89 30.13 -15.71
C GLU A 439 -22.34 30.64 -17.05
N ASN A 440 -23.09 31.49 -17.73
CA ASN A 440 -22.74 32.04 -19.07
C ASN A 440 -22.68 31.00 -20.21
N ASN A 441 -23.21 29.77 -20.01
CA ASN A 441 -23.15 28.70 -20.98
C ASN A 441 -21.71 28.32 -21.38
N GLU A 442 -20.80 28.28 -20.41
CA GLU A 442 -19.42 27.80 -20.56
C GLU A 442 -19.27 26.39 -19.97
N PHE A 443 -18.36 25.59 -20.55
CA PHE A 443 -18.07 24.24 -20.08
C PHE A 443 -16.83 24.21 -19.19
N HIS A 444 -15.87 25.12 -19.40
CA HIS A 444 -14.56 25.18 -18.73
C HIS A 444 -13.74 23.87 -18.89
N PRO A 445 -13.29 23.52 -20.12
CA PRO A 445 -12.68 22.21 -20.42
C PRO A 445 -11.45 21.91 -19.57
N GLY A 446 -10.57 22.88 -19.37
CA GLY A 446 -9.36 22.77 -18.53
C GLY A 446 -9.61 22.98 -17.04
N GLY A 447 -10.86 23.23 -16.62
CA GLY A 447 -11.20 23.38 -15.20
C GLY A 447 -11.02 22.08 -14.43
N GLY A 448 -10.75 22.19 -13.11
CA GLY A 448 -10.72 21.03 -12.22
C GLY A 448 -12.08 20.34 -12.12
N TYR A 449 -12.07 19.08 -11.72
CA TYR A 449 -13.27 18.27 -11.57
C TYR A 449 -13.38 17.76 -10.15
N THR A 450 -14.37 18.26 -9.40
CA THR A 450 -14.49 17.98 -7.97
C THR A 450 -15.12 16.62 -7.68
N GLY A 451 -14.87 16.08 -6.47
CA GLY A 451 -15.45 14.81 -6.04
C GLY A 451 -16.98 14.81 -6.08
N GLU A 452 -17.63 15.93 -5.68
CA GLU A 452 -19.10 16.02 -5.77
C GLU A 452 -19.62 16.05 -7.20
N GLN A 453 -18.88 16.70 -8.14
CA GLN A 453 -19.23 16.66 -9.55
C GLN A 453 -19.10 15.26 -10.13
N ALA A 454 -18.04 14.54 -9.74
CA ALA A 454 -17.82 13.17 -10.17
C ALA A 454 -18.95 12.23 -9.73
N ILE A 455 -19.31 12.23 -8.43
CA ILE A 455 -20.40 11.39 -7.92
C ILE A 455 -21.72 11.70 -8.63
N VAL A 456 -22.04 12.98 -8.79
CA VAL A 456 -23.29 13.41 -9.48
C VAL A 456 -23.34 12.93 -10.92
N THR A 457 -22.22 12.96 -11.65
CA THR A 457 -22.22 12.49 -13.04
C THR A 457 -22.25 10.97 -13.17
N ILE A 458 -21.65 10.25 -12.23
CA ILE A 458 -21.75 8.79 -12.14
C ILE A 458 -23.21 8.38 -11.86
N GLU A 459 -23.88 9.03 -10.93
CA GLU A 459 -25.29 8.77 -10.63
C GLU A 459 -26.20 9.04 -11.84
N ARG A 460 -26.01 10.17 -12.51
CA ARG A 460 -26.76 10.47 -13.74
C ARG A 460 -26.52 9.43 -14.85
N MET A 461 -25.27 8.96 -15.00
CA MET A 461 -24.91 7.93 -15.96
C MET A 461 -25.60 6.60 -15.62
N TYR A 462 -25.63 6.21 -14.34
CA TYR A 462 -26.35 5.04 -13.88
C TYR A 462 -27.84 5.15 -14.22
N ASN A 463 -28.49 6.27 -13.88
CA ASN A 463 -29.89 6.51 -14.16
C ASN A 463 -30.21 6.52 -15.67
N GLN A 464 -29.27 6.93 -16.52
CA GLN A 464 -29.41 6.91 -17.98
C GLN A 464 -29.33 5.49 -18.56
N LEU A 465 -28.54 4.59 -17.94
CA LEU A 465 -28.22 3.26 -18.48
C LEU A 465 -28.99 2.12 -17.81
N ALA A 466 -29.50 2.32 -16.59
CA ALA A 466 -30.23 1.31 -15.82
C ALA A 466 -31.74 1.22 -16.23
N GLN A 467 -32.20 2.11 -17.14
CA GLN A 467 -33.56 2.08 -17.70
C GLN A 467 -33.64 1.04 -18.82
#